data_20d15b6719b05296d7366acb13be505c
#
_entry.id   20d15b6719b05296d7366acb13be505c
#
_cell.length_a   1.000
_cell.length_b   1.000
_cell.length_c   1.000
_cell.angle_alpha   90.00
_cell.angle_beta   90.00
_cell.angle_gamma   90.00
#
_symmetry.space_group_name_H-M   'P 1'
#
loop_
_entity.id
_entity.type
_entity.pdbx_description
1 polymer ?
#
loop_
_entity_poly.entity_id
_entity_poly.type
_entity_poly.pdbx_seq_one_letter_code
_entity_poly.pdbx_strand_id
1 'polypeptide(L)'
;MTKSVLITGGAKRIGAGLAKALGKAGWHVCVHFNQSEQSAAAIVADIETAGGVANAIHANLEDPAAASQLVEQCIKVTGHLTCLVNNASIFQYDGIEDISAKALDRHHAVNLRAPMLLASCFAEQLPEGQIGNIVNILDSKVFAPNPDYLSYTLSKVALTGATEALAMALAPRIRVNGVAPGITLLSGEQSESRFQKAHSTNPLKQGCTIEQIAASIQLILDCPAMTGEIITIDGGQRLQKLPRDIAFLT
;
A
#
# COMPACT_ATOMS: atom_id res chain seq x y z
N MET A 1 22.54 -11.55 -2.16
CA MET A 1 22.11 -10.41 -3.00
C MET A 1 21.46 -9.36 -2.12
N THR A 2 21.59 -8.09 -2.46
CA THR A 2 21.00 -6.98 -1.71
C THR A 2 19.46 -7.05 -1.83
N LYS A 3 18.75 -7.00 -0.70
CA LYS A 3 17.28 -6.93 -0.70
C LYS A 3 16.85 -5.54 -1.17
N SER A 4 15.99 -5.45 -2.17
CA SER A 4 15.53 -4.16 -2.73
C SER A 4 14.02 -4.12 -2.83
N VAL A 5 13.42 -2.98 -2.51
CA VAL A 5 11.97 -2.80 -2.47
C VAL A 5 11.54 -1.48 -3.10
N LEU A 6 10.52 -1.55 -3.95
CA LEU A 6 9.77 -0.37 -4.38
C LEU A 6 8.53 -0.20 -3.48
N ILE A 7 8.39 0.99 -2.87
CA ILE A 7 7.20 1.36 -2.11
C ILE A 7 6.48 2.49 -2.82
N THR A 8 5.33 2.20 -3.43
CA THR A 8 4.55 3.24 -4.09
C THR A 8 3.88 4.15 -3.05
N GLY A 9 3.91 5.48 -3.28
CA GLY A 9 3.44 6.45 -2.29
C GLY A 9 4.28 6.44 -1.00
N GLY A 10 5.59 6.13 -1.11
CA GLY A 10 6.50 5.97 0.03
C GLY A 10 6.89 7.27 0.75
N ALA A 11 6.49 8.44 0.24
CA ALA A 11 6.91 9.74 0.76
C ALA A 11 6.13 10.23 1.98
N LYS A 12 4.94 9.72 2.25
CA LYS A 12 4.03 10.20 3.31
C LYS A 12 3.26 9.08 4.00
N ARG A 13 2.75 9.41 5.19
CA ARG A 13 1.78 8.58 5.92
C ARG A 13 2.28 7.14 6.13
N ILE A 14 1.46 6.13 5.84
CA ILE A 14 1.82 4.70 5.98
C ILE A 14 3.06 4.39 5.15
N GLY A 15 3.11 4.81 3.89
CA GLY A 15 4.24 4.55 3.01
C GLY A 15 5.59 5.05 3.55
N ALA A 16 5.60 6.24 4.16
CA ALA A 16 6.82 6.79 4.79
C ALA A 16 7.30 5.95 5.97
N GLY A 17 6.38 5.49 6.81
CA GLY A 17 6.74 4.60 7.92
C GLY A 17 7.23 3.22 7.45
N LEU A 18 6.59 2.67 6.41
CA LEU A 18 7.05 1.42 5.79
C LEU A 18 8.44 1.56 5.18
N ALA A 19 8.71 2.69 4.49
CA ALA A 19 10.02 2.97 3.91
C ALA A 19 11.13 2.98 4.98
N LYS A 20 10.89 3.69 6.09
CA LYS A 20 11.83 3.72 7.22
C LYS A 20 12.00 2.35 7.87
N ALA A 21 10.91 1.61 8.07
CA ALA A 21 10.96 0.27 8.70
C ALA A 21 11.75 -0.72 7.84
N LEU A 22 11.50 -0.77 6.52
CA LEU A 22 12.23 -1.66 5.62
C LEU A 22 13.67 -1.20 5.41
N GLY A 23 13.95 0.11 5.36
CA GLY A 23 15.31 0.64 5.34
C GLY A 23 16.11 0.19 6.57
N LYS A 24 15.53 0.30 7.77
CA LYS A 24 16.13 -0.20 9.02
C LYS A 24 16.35 -1.72 9.01
N ALA A 25 15.50 -2.48 8.31
CA ALA A 25 15.63 -3.92 8.12
C ALA A 25 16.65 -4.30 7.02
N GLY A 26 17.41 -3.35 6.50
CA GLY A 26 18.50 -3.55 5.54
C GLY A 26 18.07 -3.67 4.07
N TRP A 27 16.86 -3.22 3.74
CA TRP A 27 16.40 -3.12 2.35
C TRP A 27 16.95 -1.85 1.69
N HIS A 28 17.34 -1.95 0.43
CA HIS A 28 17.52 -0.78 -0.44
C HIS A 28 16.12 -0.30 -0.89
N VAL A 29 15.70 0.87 -0.45
CA VAL A 29 14.32 1.34 -0.60
C VAL A 29 14.20 2.35 -1.74
N CYS A 30 13.40 2.02 -2.76
CA CYS A 30 12.91 2.97 -3.75
C CYS A 30 11.63 3.64 -3.21
N VAL A 31 11.75 4.91 -2.82
CA VAL A 31 10.65 5.73 -2.28
C VAL A 31 9.94 6.42 -3.44
N HIS A 32 8.85 5.84 -3.94
CA HIS A 32 8.09 6.48 -5.01
C HIS A 32 7.22 7.63 -4.47
N PHE A 33 7.16 8.72 -5.24
CA PHE A 33 6.29 9.87 -5.00
C PHE A 33 5.71 10.42 -6.32
N ASN A 34 4.58 11.14 -6.24
CA ASN A 34 4.03 11.91 -7.37
C ASN A 34 4.34 13.41 -7.17
N GLN A 35 3.69 14.07 -6.19
CA GLN A 35 3.80 15.52 -5.97
C GLN A 35 4.62 15.89 -4.72
N SER A 36 5.11 14.91 -3.97
CA SER A 36 5.69 15.13 -2.62
C SER A 36 7.20 14.97 -2.61
N GLU A 37 7.90 15.66 -3.52
CA GLU A 37 9.35 15.54 -3.70
C GLU A 37 10.14 15.84 -2.41
N GLN A 38 9.87 16.97 -1.76
CA GLN A 38 10.54 17.33 -0.50
C GLN A 38 10.33 16.30 0.60
N SER A 39 9.10 15.74 0.70
CA SER A 39 8.83 14.68 1.67
C SER A 39 9.59 13.40 1.31
N ALA A 40 9.68 13.04 0.04
CA ALA A 40 10.44 11.87 -0.40
C ALA A 40 11.93 12.03 -0.09
N ALA A 41 12.50 13.20 -0.36
CA ALA A 41 13.90 13.51 -0.02
C ALA A 41 14.17 13.43 1.49
N ALA A 42 13.24 13.93 2.31
CA ALA A 42 13.34 13.80 3.77
C ALA A 42 13.34 12.34 4.24
N ILE A 43 12.46 11.49 3.66
CA ILE A 43 12.44 10.05 4.00
C ILE A 43 13.74 9.35 3.58
N VAL A 44 14.30 9.69 2.42
CA VAL A 44 15.60 9.16 1.98
C VAL A 44 16.68 9.54 3.00
N ALA A 45 16.78 10.84 3.36
CA ALA A 45 17.74 11.32 4.34
C ALA A 45 17.60 10.63 5.72
N ASP A 46 16.37 10.39 6.19
CA ASP A 46 16.11 9.68 7.43
C ASP A 46 16.62 8.23 7.39
N ILE A 47 16.40 7.53 6.26
CA ILE A 47 16.88 6.16 6.05
C ILE A 47 18.41 6.12 6.00
N GLU A 48 19.04 7.04 5.28
CA GLU A 48 20.51 7.13 5.17
C GLU A 48 21.17 7.49 6.50
N THR A 49 20.57 8.42 7.26
CA THR A 49 21.01 8.76 8.62
C THR A 49 20.96 7.56 9.57
N ALA A 50 20.01 6.66 9.37
CA ALA A 50 19.89 5.41 10.12
C ALA A 50 20.82 4.28 9.60
N GLY A 51 21.67 4.57 8.60
CA GLY A 51 22.62 3.62 8.01
C GLY A 51 22.04 2.73 6.91
N GLY A 52 20.83 3.02 6.43
CA GLY A 52 20.19 2.34 5.30
C GLY A 52 20.55 2.96 3.94
N VAL A 53 19.92 2.44 2.88
CA VAL A 53 20.09 2.94 1.51
C VAL A 53 18.71 3.19 0.91
N ALA A 54 18.51 4.39 0.34
CA ALA A 54 17.24 4.72 -0.30
C ALA A 54 17.42 5.67 -1.49
N ASN A 55 16.48 5.65 -2.43
CA ASN A 55 16.38 6.60 -3.52
C ASN A 55 14.94 7.08 -3.69
N ALA A 56 14.75 8.38 -3.89
CA ALA A 56 13.46 8.95 -4.25
C ALA A 56 13.23 8.84 -5.77
N ILE A 57 12.05 8.34 -6.18
CA ILE A 57 11.73 8.12 -7.59
C ILE A 57 10.35 8.71 -7.90
N HIS A 58 10.30 9.63 -8.86
CA HIS A 58 9.08 10.28 -9.30
C HIS A 58 8.34 9.44 -10.35
N ALA A 59 7.02 9.33 -10.19
CA ALA A 59 6.12 8.84 -11.24
C ALA A 59 4.68 9.33 -10.98
N ASN A 60 3.88 9.51 -12.04
CA ASN A 60 2.44 9.72 -11.93
C ASN A 60 1.70 8.42 -12.27
N LEU A 61 1.21 7.71 -11.27
CA LEU A 61 0.53 6.42 -11.45
C LEU A 61 -0.87 6.52 -12.11
N GLU A 62 -1.38 7.72 -12.35
CA GLU A 62 -2.54 7.92 -13.23
C GLU A 62 -2.18 7.67 -14.72
N ASP A 63 -0.89 7.83 -15.08
CA ASP A 63 -0.38 7.53 -16.43
C ASP A 63 -0.09 6.03 -16.57
N PRO A 64 -0.69 5.32 -17.54
CA PRO A 64 -0.42 3.90 -17.77
C PRO A 64 1.05 3.57 -18.06
N ALA A 65 1.80 4.47 -18.69
CA ALA A 65 3.22 4.27 -19.01
C ALA A 65 4.13 4.40 -17.77
N ALA A 66 3.64 4.99 -16.68
CA ALA A 66 4.45 5.23 -15.49
C ALA A 66 4.94 3.95 -14.81
N ALA A 67 4.21 2.83 -14.93
CA ALA A 67 4.57 1.57 -14.26
C ALA A 67 5.90 1.00 -14.77
N SER A 68 6.08 0.90 -16.09
CA SER A 68 7.34 0.42 -16.68
C SER A 68 8.50 1.37 -16.37
N GLN A 69 8.29 2.67 -16.54
CA GLN A 69 9.31 3.69 -16.26
C GLN A 69 9.74 3.67 -14.80
N LEU A 70 8.80 3.49 -13.85
CA LEU A 70 9.11 3.44 -12.43
C LEU A 70 9.95 2.20 -12.08
N VAL A 71 9.57 1.02 -12.59
CA VAL A 71 10.33 -0.22 -12.38
C VAL A 71 11.75 -0.11 -12.96
N GLU A 72 11.87 0.39 -14.19
CA GLU A 72 13.19 0.62 -14.83
C GLU A 72 14.08 1.57 -14.03
N GLN A 73 13.53 2.67 -13.51
CA GLN A 73 14.29 3.62 -12.67
C GLN A 73 14.74 2.97 -11.35
N CYS A 74 13.89 2.16 -10.74
CA CYS A 74 14.28 1.38 -9.56
C CYS A 74 15.45 0.44 -9.86
N ILE A 75 15.38 -0.31 -10.96
CA ILE A 75 16.46 -1.24 -11.36
C ILE A 75 17.76 -0.51 -11.62
N LYS A 76 17.73 0.67 -12.24
CA LYS A 76 18.95 1.49 -12.47
C LYS A 76 19.70 1.83 -11.19
N VAL A 77 19.00 2.02 -10.08
CA VAL A 77 19.63 2.38 -8.79
C VAL A 77 19.87 1.19 -7.89
N THR A 78 19.07 0.10 -8.00
CA THR A 78 19.19 -1.08 -7.13
C THR A 78 19.86 -2.28 -7.80
N GLY A 79 19.98 -2.27 -9.13
CA GLY A 79 20.40 -3.40 -9.95
C GLY A 79 19.27 -4.40 -10.21
N HIS A 80 18.35 -4.59 -9.29
CA HIS A 80 17.18 -5.48 -9.40
C HIS A 80 16.15 -5.14 -8.33
N LEU A 81 14.90 -5.59 -8.49
CA LEU A 81 13.87 -5.49 -7.47
C LEU A 81 13.47 -6.89 -7.00
N THR A 82 13.37 -7.09 -5.69
CA THR A 82 12.93 -8.36 -5.08
C THR A 82 11.62 -8.22 -4.31
N CYS A 83 11.17 -6.97 -4.07
CA CYS A 83 9.90 -6.69 -3.42
C CYS A 83 9.20 -5.47 -4.03
N LEU A 84 7.88 -5.55 -4.16
CA LEU A 84 7.00 -4.45 -4.54
C LEU A 84 5.93 -4.28 -3.46
N VAL A 85 5.83 -3.08 -2.88
CA VAL A 85 4.75 -2.70 -1.96
C VAL A 85 3.84 -1.68 -2.65
N ASN A 86 2.66 -2.12 -3.07
CA ASN A 86 1.62 -1.28 -3.65
C ASN A 86 0.86 -0.57 -2.52
N ASN A 87 1.37 0.62 -2.13
CA ASN A 87 0.79 1.44 -1.07
C ASN A 87 0.15 2.75 -1.58
N ALA A 88 0.56 3.26 -2.76
CA ALA A 88 -0.04 4.46 -3.33
C ALA A 88 -1.56 4.31 -3.45
N SER A 89 -2.30 5.32 -3.02
CA SER A 89 -3.76 5.29 -3.05
C SER A 89 -4.33 6.70 -3.15
N ILE A 90 -5.40 6.85 -3.91
CA ILE A 90 -6.31 7.98 -3.86
C ILE A 90 -7.42 7.61 -2.89
N PHE A 91 -7.76 8.52 -1.98
CA PHE A 91 -8.84 8.40 -1.01
C PHE A 91 -9.60 9.72 -1.01
N GLN A 92 -10.66 9.78 -1.82
CA GLN A 92 -11.54 10.95 -1.94
C GLN A 92 -12.97 10.51 -1.68
N TYR A 93 -13.73 11.37 -1.01
CA TYR A 93 -15.12 11.09 -0.71
C TYR A 93 -15.97 11.15 -1.97
N ASP A 94 -16.84 10.17 -2.12
CA ASP A 94 -18.01 10.14 -2.96
C ASP A 94 -19.03 9.15 -2.40
N GLY A 95 -20.27 9.31 -2.79
CA GLY A 95 -21.39 8.40 -2.52
C GLY A 95 -22.15 8.10 -3.79
N ILE A 96 -23.24 7.33 -3.69
CA ILE A 96 -24.04 6.97 -4.88
C ILE A 96 -24.69 8.19 -5.55
N GLU A 97 -24.92 9.28 -4.80
CA GLU A 97 -25.61 10.47 -5.29
C GLU A 97 -24.67 11.39 -6.09
N ASP A 98 -23.36 11.35 -5.84
CA ASP A 98 -22.36 12.23 -6.45
C ASP A 98 -21.22 11.46 -7.16
N ILE A 99 -21.39 10.14 -7.33
CA ILE A 99 -20.43 9.31 -8.05
C ILE A 99 -20.31 9.77 -9.52
N SER A 100 -19.11 9.80 -10.03
CA SER A 100 -18.83 10.20 -11.41
C SER A 100 -17.86 9.26 -12.11
N ALA A 101 -17.95 9.17 -13.45
CA ALA A 101 -16.98 8.41 -14.24
C ALA A 101 -15.55 8.86 -13.95
N LYS A 102 -15.30 10.17 -13.80
CA LYS A 102 -14.00 10.73 -13.47
C LYS A 102 -13.48 10.23 -12.11
N ALA A 103 -14.34 10.17 -11.09
CA ALA A 103 -13.95 9.67 -9.76
C ALA A 103 -13.62 8.17 -9.81
N LEU A 104 -14.47 7.37 -10.45
CA LEU A 104 -14.25 5.95 -10.67
C LEU A 104 -12.94 5.69 -11.42
N ASP A 105 -12.75 6.32 -12.58
CA ASP A 105 -11.56 6.13 -13.42
C ASP A 105 -10.29 6.47 -12.67
N ARG A 106 -10.32 7.56 -11.89
CA ARG A 106 -9.16 8.02 -11.15
C ARG A 106 -8.79 7.08 -10.01
N HIS A 107 -9.78 6.62 -9.22
CA HIS A 107 -9.53 5.63 -8.16
C HIS A 107 -9.03 4.30 -8.75
N HIS A 108 -9.66 3.81 -9.83
CA HIS A 108 -9.21 2.61 -10.51
C HIS A 108 -7.81 2.76 -11.12
N ALA A 109 -7.48 3.91 -11.69
CA ALA A 109 -6.17 4.16 -12.29
C ALA A 109 -5.04 3.95 -11.27
N VAL A 110 -5.15 4.58 -10.09
CA VAL A 110 -4.08 4.55 -9.07
C VAL A 110 -4.17 3.33 -8.15
N ASN A 111 -5.39 2.98 -7.70
CA ASN A 111 -5.55 1.98 -6.65
C ASN A 111 -5.63 0.53 -7.20
N LEU A 112 -5.87 0.35 -8.50
CA LEU A 112 -6.01 -0.97 -9.13
C LEU A 112 -5.12 -1.13 -10.36
N ARG A 113 -5.32 -0.31 -11.42
CA ARG A 113 -4.56 -0.46 -12.68
C ARG A 113 -3.06 -0.35 -12.48
N ALA A 114 -2.60 0.66 -11.74
CA ALA A 114 -1.17 0.82 -11.48
C ALA A 114 -0.57 -0.36 -10.74
N PRO A 115 -1.12 -0.89 -9.62
CA PRO A 115 -0.68 -2.14 -9.01
C PRO A 115 -0.60 -3.33 -9.97
N MET A 116 -1.57 -3.49 -10.88
CA MET A 116 -1.57 -4.58 -11.86
C MET A 116 -0.43 -4.45 -12.87
N LEU A 117 -0.23 -3.24 -13.43
CA LEU A 117 0.85 -2.97 -14.38
C LEU A 117 2.23 -3.07 -13.71
N LEU A 118 2.37 -2.56 -12.48
CA LEU A 118 3.59 -2.71 -11.70
C LEU A 118 3.91 -4.18 -11.39
N ALA A 119 2.90 -5.00 -11.10
CA ALA A 119 3.09 -6.43 -10.89
C ALA A 119 3.60 -7.14 -12.16
N SER A 120 3.07 -6.78 -13.34
CA SER A 120 3.55 -7.28 -14.63
C SER A 120 5.01 -6.90 -14.87
N CYS A 121 5.35 -5.62 -14.81
CA CYS A 121 6.71 -5.13 -15.01
C CYS A 121 7.70 -5.70 -13.97
N PHE A 122 7.25 -5.87 -12.71
CA PHE A 122 8.04 -6.50 -11.67
C PHE A 122 8.34 -7.97 -12.00
N ALA A 123 7.35 -8.70 -12.50
CA ALA A 123 7.52 -10.12 -12.87
C ALA A 123 8.47 -10.31 -14.06
N GLU A 124 8.42 -9.42 -15.04
CA GLU A 124 9.29 -9.44 -16.22
C GLU A 124 10.76 -9.25 -15.86
N GLN A 125 11.06 -8.32 -14.94
CA GLN A 125 12.43 -8.00 -14.57
C GLN A 125 13.06 -8.93 -13.54
N LEU A 126 12.26 -9.76 -12.83
CA LEU A 126 12.77 -10.63 -11.79
C LEU A 126 13.71 -11.68 -12.39
N PRO A 127 15.00 -11.73 -12.01
CA PRO A 127 15.96 -12.66 -12.55
C PRO A 127 15.53 -14.13 -12.35
N GLU A 128 15.92 -14.98 -13.26
CA GLU A 128 15.67 -16.42 -13.17
C GLU A 128 16.28 -17.01 -11.89
N GLY A 129 15.55 -17.89 -11.22
CA GLY A 129 15.97 -18.52 -9.96
C GLY A 129 15.77 -17.63 -8.72
N GLN A 130 15.29 -16.38 -8.86
CA GLN A 130 14.93 -15.54 -7.74
C GLN A 130 13.45 -15.62 -7.38
N ILE A 131 13.15 -15.45 -6.09
CA ILE A 131 11.80 -15.35 -5.55
C ILE A 131 11.47 -13.89 -5.25
N GLY A 132 10.41 -13.39 -5.86
CA GLY A 132 9.88 -12.05 -5.63
C GLY A 132 8.73 -12.03 -4.62
N ASN A 133 8.44 -10.84 -4.11
CA ASN A 133 7.30 -10.59 -3.22
C ASN A 133 6.54 -9.35 -3.67
N ILE A 134 5.21 -9.46 -3.74
CA ILE A 134 4.31 -8.32 -3.91
C ILE A 134 3.42 -8.23 -2.68
N VAL A 135 3.34 -7.04 -2.08
CA VAL A 135 2.44 -6.76 -0.96
C VAL A 135 1.51 -5.62 -1.35
N ASN A 136 0.20 -5.88 -1.38
CA ASN A 136 -0.82 -4.88 -1.65
C ASN A 136 -1.36 -4.31 -0.33
N ILE A 137 -1.27 -2.98 -0.15
CA ILE A 137 -1.92 -2.31 0.98
C ILE A 137 -3.38 -2.09 0.61
N LEU A 138 -4.22 -2.87 1.27
CA LEU A 138 -5.67 -2.87 1.13
C LEU A 138 -6.33 -1.94 2.16
N ASP A 139 -7.52 -2.29 2.60
CA ASP A 139 -8.26 -1.61 3.67
C ASP A 139 -9.21 -2.63 4.32
N SER A 140 -9.34 -2.62 5.64
CA SER A 140 -10.26 -3.52 6.35
C SER A 140 -11.73 -3.31 5.96
N LYS A 141 -12.07 -2.12 5.41
CA LYS A 141 -13.39 -1.78 4.89
C LYS A 141 -13.88 -2.74 3.80
N VAL A 142 -12.98 -3.39 3.05
CA VAL A 142 -13.38 -4.38 2.02
C VAL A 142 -14.13 -5.58 2.59
N PHE A 143 -13.94 -5.89 3.87
CA PHE A 143 -14.62 -6.99 4.57
C PHE A 143 -15.91 -6.56 5.29
N ALA A 144 -16.12 -5.25 5.46
CA ALA A 144 -17.33 -4.68 6.06
C ALA A 144 -17.66 -3.35 5.35
N PRO A 145 -18.03 -3.39 4.06
CA PRO A 145 -18.26 -2.19 3.27
C PRO A 145 -19.46 -1.40 3.80
N ASN A 146 -19.39 -0.09 3.65
CA ASN A 146 -20.47 0.85 3.85
C ASN A 146 -20.57 1.78 2.62
N PRO A 147 -21.62 2.59 2.44
CA PRO A 147 -21.86 3.35 1.22
C PRO A 147 -20.93 4.55 1.01
N ASP A 148 -20.13 4.94 2.00
CA ASP A 148 -19.26 6.10 1.93
C ASP A 148 -17.93 5.77 1.24
N TYR A 149 -17.32 6.75 0.56
CA TYR A 149 -16.09 6.57 -0.23
C TYR A 149 -16.24 5.44 -1.25
N LEU A 150 -17.31 5.51 -2.06
CA LEU A 150 -17.76 4.39 -2.88
C LEU A 150 -16.73 3.99 -3.95
N SER A 151 -16.23 4.96 -4.76
CA SER A 151 -15.21 4.69 -5.78
C SER A 151 -13.92 4.12 -5.18
N TYR A 152 -13.49 4.66 -4.03
CA TYR A 152 -12.35 4.12 -3.30
C TYR A 152 -12.59 2.68 -2.85
N THR A 153 -13.72 2.43 -2.20
CA THR A 153 -14.08 1.09 -1.68
C THR A 153 -14.09 0.07 -2.81
N LEU A 154 -14.73 0.38 -3.94
CA LEU A 154 -14.77 -0.49 -5.13
C LEU A 154 -13.37 -0.80 -5.65
N SER A 155 -12.48 0.21 -5.71
CA SER A 155 -11.09 0.00 -6.15
C SER A 155 -10.30 -0.93 -5.21
N LYS A 156 -10.52 -0.83 -3.89
CA LYS A 156 -9.87 -1.71 -2.90
C LYS A 156 -10.46 -3.12 -2.88
N VAL A 157 -11.77 -3.28 -3.08
CA VAL A 157 -12.41 -4.60 -3.27
C VAL A 157 -11.84 -5.29 -4.51
N ALA A 158 -11.69 -4.57 -5.62
CA ALA A 158 -11.08 -5.11 -6.83
C ALA A 158 -9.60 -5.51 -6.62
N LEU A 159 -8.81 -4.69 -5.91
CA LEU A 159 -7.41 -5.03 -5.59
C LEU A 159 -7.32 -6.25 -4.65
N THR A 160 -8.33 -6.46 -3.80
CA THR A 160 -8.42 -7.66 -2.94
C THR A 160 -8.51 -8.93 -3.78
N GLY A 161 -9.46 -8.99 -4.73
CA GLY A 161 -9.56 -10.11 -5.67
C GLY A 161 -8.34 -10.25 -6.59
N ALA A 162 -7.76 -9.11 -7.01
CA ALA A 162 -6.53 -9.11 -7.79
C ALA A 162 -5.33 -9.70 -7.03
N THR A 163 -5.28 -9.56 -5.70
CA THR A 163 -4.22 -10.15 -4.86
C THR A 163 -4.20 -11.68 -4.98
N GLU A 164 -5.35 -12.33 -4.88
CA GLU A 164 -5.48 -13.80 -5.05
C GLU A 164 -5.18 -14.23 -6.50
N ALA A 165 -5.74 -13.52 -7.48
CA ALA A 165 -5.52 -13.83 -8.89
C ALA A 165 -4.04 -13.72 -9.29
N LEU A 166 -3.35 -12.69 -8.82
CA LEU A 166 -1.91 -12.51 -9.05
C LEU A 166 -1.08 -13.58 -8.32
N ALA A 167 -1.47 -13.99 -7.10
CA ALA A 167 -0.81 -15.06 -6.37
C ALA A 167 -0.83 -16.38 -7.17
N MET A 168 -1.96 -16.70 -7.79
CA MET A 168 -2.09 -17.87 -8.67
C MET A 168 -1.27 -17.72 -9.95
N ALA A 169 -1.35 -16.57 -10.61
CA ALA A 169 -0.73 -16.33 -11.91
C ALA A 169 0.81 -16.26 -11.85
N LEU A 170 1.37 -15.80 -10.73
CA LEU A 170 2.80 -15.52 -10.58
C LEU A 170 3.57 -16.59 -9.79
N ALA A 171 2.87 -17.55 -9.18
CA ALA A 171 3.50 -18.69 -8.52
C ALA A 171 4.23 -19.58 -9.55
N PRO A 172 5.32 -20.26 -9.16
CA PRO A 172 5.99 -20.22 -7.85
C PRO A 172 7.02 -19.07 -7.70
N ARG A 173 7.23 -18.26 -8.73
CA ARG A 173 8.31 -17.27 -8.76
C ARG A 173 8.06 -16.06 -7.90
N ILE A 174 6.80 -15.64 -7.77
CA ILE A 174 6.44 -14.45 -7.00
C ILE A 174 5.28 -14.79 -6.07
N ARG A 175 5.43 -14.43 -4.80
CA ARG A 175 4.38 -14.51 -3.82
C ARG A 175 3.64 -13.16 -3.76
N VAL A 176 2.31 -13.20 -3.73
CA VAL A 176 1.48 -11.99 -3.68
C VAL A 176 0.55 -12.09 -2.48
N ASN A 177 0.62 -11.11 -1.57
CA ASN A 177 -0.19 -11.06 -0.37
C ASN A 177 -0.72 -9.64 -0.14
N GLY A 178 -1.68 -9.50 0.75
CA GLY A 178 -2.27 -8.23 1.13
C GLY A 178 -2.13 -7.94 2.63
N VAL A 179 -2.07 -6.66 2.97
CA VAL A 179 -2.30 -6.18 4.33
C VAL A 179 -3.48 -5.22 4.29
N ALA A 180 -4.47 -5.46 5.14
CA ALA A 180 -5.70 -4.67 5.24
C ALA A 180 -5.75 -3.94 6.59
N PRO A 181 -5.22 -2.70 6.67
CA PRO A 181 -5.27 -1.91 7.88
C PRO A 181 -6.69 -1.40 8.18
N GLY A 182 -6.98 -1.16 9.43
CA GLY A 182 -8.05 -0.27 9.88
C GLY A 182 -7.60 1.19 9.92
N ILE A 183 -8.31 2.01 10.71
CA ILE A 183 -7.93 3.40 10.93
C ILE A 183 -6.56 3.46 11.56
N THR A 184 -5.62 4.11 10.87
CA THR A 184 -4.20 4.14 11.24
C THR A 184 -3.71 5.55 11.53
N LEU A 185 -4.11 6.51 10.72
CA LEU A 185 -3.64 7.90 10.75
C LEU A 185 -4.79 8.87 10.51
N LEU A 186 -4.68 10.04 11.09
CA LEU A 186 -5.57 11.19 10.87
C LEU A 186 -5.73 11.46 9.36
N SER A 187 -6.97 11.65 8.88
CA SER A 187 -7.28 11.83 7.46
C SER A 187 -8.00 13.15 7.21
N GLY A 188 -7.59 13.86 6.16
CA GLY A 188 -8.21 15.12 5.73
C GLY A 188 -8.22 16.18 6.83
N GLU A 189 -9.35 16.87 6.99
CA GLU A 189 -9.60 17.91 8.00
C GLU A 189 -10.08 17.35 9.35
N GLN A 190 -9.94 16.07 9.61
CA GLN A 190 -10.34 15.45 10.85
C GLN A 190 -9.56 16.03 12.03
N SER A 191 -10.25 16.44 13.10
CA SER A 191 -9.59 16.86 14.33
C SER A 191 -8.96 15.69 15.08
N GLU A 192 -7.92 15.97 15.87
CA GLU A 192 -7.26 14.95 16.72
C GLU A 192 -8.26 14.21 17.62
N SER A 193 -9.21 14.92 18.22
CA SER A 193 -10.23 14.31 19.08
C SER A 193 -11.17 13.36 18.33
N ARG A 194 -11.56 13.72 17.11
CA ARG A 194 -12.36 12.84 16.25
C ARG A 194 -11.56 11.62 15.80
N PHE A 195 -10.28 11.84 15.46
CA PHE A 195 -9.39 10.73 15.13
C PHE A 195 -9.26 9.74 16.28
N GLN A 196 -8.96 10.21 17.51
CA GLN A 196 -8.82 9.34 18.69
C GLN A 196 -10.10 8.55 18.97
N LYS A 197 -11.27 9.19 18.82
CA LYS A 197 -12.56 8.51 18.96
C LYS A 197 -12.75 7.46 17.89
N ALA A 198 -12.51 7.77 16.61
CA ALA A 198 -12.59 6.84 15.51
C ALA A 198 -11.60 5.67 15.68
N HIS A 199 -10.35 5.98 16.04
CA HIS A 199 -9.27 5.03 16.24
C HIS A 199 -9.54 4.04 17.38
N SER A 200 -10.33 4.42 18.38
CA SER A 200 -10.77 3.56 19.49
C SER A 200 -12.17 2.95 19.31
N THR A 201 -12.87 3.25 18.21
CA THR A 201 -14.20 2.68 17.95
C THR A 201 -14.07 1.34 17.23
N ASN A 202 -13.60 0.33 17.96
CA ASN A 202 -13.48 -1.04 17.50
C ASN A 202 -13.49 -1.97 18.73
N PRO A 203 -13.65 -3.30 18.59
CA PRO A 203 -13.71 -4.23 19.71
C PRO A 203 -12.52 -4.16 20.66
N LEU A 204 -11.29 -3.96 20.14
CA LEU A 204 -10.10 -3.88 20.97
C LEU A 204 -9.85 -2.49 21.57
N LYS A 205 -10.69 -1.49 21.24
CA LYS A 205 -10.51 -0.09 21.66
C LYS A 205 -9.15 0.51 21.29
N GLN A 206 -8.54 -0.04 20.27
CA GLN A 206 -7.21 0.30 19.79
C GLN A 206 -7.17 0.17 18.27
N GLY A 207 -6.85 1.23 17.57
CA GLY A 207 -6.62 1.19 16.12
C GLY A 207 -5.25 0.59 15.77
N CYS A 208 -4.99 0.43 14.49
CA CYS A 208 -3.70 -0.09 14.06
C CYS A 208 -2.63 1.00 13.98
N THR A 209 -1.37 0.62 14.09
CA THR A 209 -0.21 1.51 13.94
C THR A 209 0.62 1.15 12.71
N ILE A 210 1.47 2.09 12.28
CA ILE A 210 2.38 1.84 11.14
C ILE A 210 3.35 0.70 11.46
N GLU A 211 3.81 0.58 12.71
CA GLU A 211 4.71 -0.47 13.17
C GLU A 211 4.06 -1.85 13.05
N GLN A 212 2.78 -1.96 13.35
CA GLN A 212 2.03 -3.21 13.20
C GLN A 212 1.84 -3.59 11.72
N ILE A 213 1.61 -2.61 10.85
CA ILE A 213 1.54 -2.83 9.40
C ILE A 213 2.92 -3.30 8.89
N ALA A 214 4.00 -2.64 9.30
CA ALA A 214 5.37 -3.02 8.94
C ALA A 214 5.73 -4.43 9.43
N ALA A 215 5.35 -4.78 10.67
CA ALA A 215 5.54 -6.12 11.23
C ALA A 215 4.79 -7.19 10.42
N SER A 216 3.61 -6.88 9.90
CA SER A 216 2.85 -7.81 9.05
C SER A 216 3.49 -8.00 7.68
N ILE A 217 4.04 -6.93 7.10
CA ILE A 217 4.83 -7.04 5.88
C ILE A 217 6.08 -7.91 6.14
N GLN A 218 6.77 -7.69 7.26
CA GLN A 218 7.92 -8.50 7.61
C GLN A 218 7.54 -9.99 7.79
N LEU A 219 6.42 -10.29 8.43
CA LEU A 219 5.89 -11.66 8.54
C LEU A 219 5.65 -12.29 7.15
N ILE A 220 5.03 -11.55 6.22
CA ILE A 220 4.82 -12.01 4.84
C ILE A 220 6.16 -12.33 4.16
N LEU A 221 7.15 -11.46 4.33
CA LEU A 221 8.47 -11.63 3.71
C LEU A 221 9.23 -12.84 4.28
N ASP A 222 9.11 -13.09 5.58
CA ASP A 222 9.81 -14.15 6.30
C ASP A 222 9.09 -15.52 6.24
N CYS A 223 7.85 -15.56 5.73
CA CYS A 223 7.07 -16.81 5.61
C CYS A 223 6.99 -17.28 4.15
N PRO A 224 7.90 -18.15 3.66
CA PRO A 224 7.96 -18.53 2.24
C PRO A 224 6.75 -19.34 1.75
N ALA A 225 5.97 -19.92 2.65
CA ALA A 225 4.75 -20.67 2.29
C ALA A 225 3.48 -19.79 2.18
N MET A 226 3.61 -18.46 2.41
CA MET A 226 2.47 -17.54 2.39
C MET A 226 2.33 -16.89 1.02
N THR A 227 1.20 -17.13 0.34
CA THR A 227 0.78 -16.45 -0.90
C THR A 227 -0.74 -16.47 -1.01
N GLY A 228 -1.34 -15.41 -1.56
CA GLY A 228 -2.79 -15.24 -1.67
C GLY A 228 -3.47 -14.80 -0.36
N GLU A 229 -2.72 -14.58 0.72
CA GLU A 229 -3.27 -14.26 2.03
C GLU A 229 -3.45 -12.76 2.24
N ILE A 230 -4.45 -12.40 3.05
CA ILE A 230 -4.71 -11.01 3.46
C ILE A 230 -4.69 -10.92 4.97
N ILE A 231 -3.66 -10.27 5.50
CA ILE A 231 -3.52 -10.01 6.95
C ILE A 231 -4.31 -8.75 7.29
N THR A 232 -5.35 -8.89 8.11
CA THR A 232 -6.14 -7.75 8.59
C THR A 232 -5.65 -7.27 9.94
N ILE A 233 -5.40 -5.95 10.06
CA ILE A 233 -4.96 -5.28 11.29
C ILE A 233 -5.84 -4.07 11.52
N ASP A 234 -6.95 -4.24 12.25
CA ASP A 234 -7.99 -3.25 12.38
C ASP A 234 -8.61 -3.16 13.79
N GLY A 235 -8.03 -3.81 14.78
CA GLY A 235 -8.59 -3.88 16.14
C GLY A 235 -9.94 -4.60 16.20
N GLY A 236 -10.31 -5.35 15.16
CA GLY A 236 -11.62 -5.97 15.00
C GLY A 236 -12.68 -5.04 14.40
N GLN A 237 -12.31 -3.89 13.84
CA GLN A 237 -13.24 -2.90 13.27
C GLN A 237 -14.21 -3.53 12.26
N ARG A 238 -13.72 -4.41 11.38
CA ARG A 238 -14.54 -5.10 10.37
C ARG A 238 -15.59 -6.05 10.93
N LEU A 239 -15.50 -6.42 12.20
CA LEU A 239 -16.52 -7.27 12.88
C LEU A 239 -17.76 -6.44 13.24
N GLN A 240 -17.67 -5.13 13.21
CA GLN A 240 -18.76 -4.19 13.42
C GLN A 240 -19.22 -3.66 12.05
N LYS A 241 -20.33 -4.17 11.54
CA LYS A 241 -20.94 -3.65 10.29
C LYS A 241 -21.61 -2.32 10.57
N LEU A 242 -20.91 -1.23 10.26
CA LEU A 242 -21.41 0.13 10.46
C LEU A 242 -22.21 0.59 9.22
N PRO A 243 -23.34 1.34 9.40
CA PRO A 243 -24.14 1.83 8.28
C PRO A 243 -23.46 2.96 7.50
N ARG A 244 -22.50 3.65 8.09
CA ARG A 244 -21.73 4.75 7.53
C ARG A 244 -20.24 4.58 7.87
N ASP A 245 -19.39 5.31 7.16
CA ASP A 245 -17.99 5.41 7.54
C ASP A 245 -17.85 6.03 8.93
N ILE A 246 -16.88 5.54 9.70
CA ILE A 246 -16.70 5.95 11.08
C ILE A 246 -16.40 7.45 11.21
N ALA A 247 -15.82 8.06 10.17
CA ALA A 247 -15.58 9.50 10.09
C ALA A 247 -16.87 10.33 10.19
N PHE A 248 -18.04 9.73 9.89
CA PHE A 248 -19.36 10.36 9.99
C PHE A 248 -20.15 9.95 11.24
N LEU A 249 -19.60 9.06 12.07
CA LEU A 249 -20.24 8.56 13.30
C LEU A 249 -19.58 9.09 14.57
N THR A 250 -18.48 9.84 14.44
CA THR A 250 -17.65 10.30 15.60
C THR A 250 -17.54 11.82 15.71
#